data_7c80122e353d2271be41491576d05b0c
#
_entry.id   7c80122e353d2271be41491576d05b0c
#
_cell.length_a   1.000
_cell.length_b   1.000
_cell.length_c   1.000
_cell.angle_alpha   90.00
_cell.angle_beta   90.00
_cell.angle_gamma   90.00
#
_symmetry.space_group_name_H-M   'P 1'
#
loop_
_entity.id
_entity.type
_entity.pdbx_description
1 polymer ?
#
loop_
_entity_poly.entity_id
_entity_poly.type
_entity_poly.pdbx_seq_one_letter_code
_entity_poly.pdbx_strand_id
1 'polypeptide(L)'
;MSEQRSTKPRGSSPSNRCRSSGLIFTSLWLMLLLQLATETEGYRAIIPIDEANPGKCIYRGDLLPEGINNGIPPCQRLTCNADGSILIEGCGKLRIDKCNRGERIYPSKPFPECCLLRYKCKRPDGVPFYIERNAAEGA
;
A
#
# COMPACT_ATOMS: atom_id res chain seq x y z
N MET A 1 -14.34 89.50 -6.95
CA MET A 1 -13.25 89.02 -7.80
C MET A 1 -12.35 88.17 -6.94
N SER A 2 -12.48 86.89 -7.04
CA SER A 2 -11.41 85.91 -6.72
C SER A 2 -11.98 84.50 -6.87
N GLU A 3 -11.46 83.87 -7.81
CA GLU A 3 -11.75 82.48 -8.28
C GLU A 3 -11.16 81.45 -7.33
N GLN A 4 -11.96 80.56 -6.78
CA GLN A 4 -11.47 79.44 -5.99
C GLN A 4 -11.52 78.13 -6.84
N ARG A 5 -10.38 77.62 -7.14
CA ARG A 5 -10.13 76.39 -7.87
C ARG A 5 -10.25 75.21 -6.91
N SER A 6 -11.29 74.39 -7.05
CA SER A 6 -11.49 73.13 -6.32
C SER A 6 -10.62 72.06 -6.92
N THR A 7 -9.72 71.51 -6.10
CA THR A 7 -8.92 70.31 -6.43
C THR A 7 -9.57 69.06 -5.84
N LYS A 8 -9.98 68.15 -6.72
CA LYS A 8 -10.58 66.86 -6.42
C LYS A 8 -9.48 65.87 -5.97
N PRO A 9 -9.60 65.15 -4.85
CA PRO A 9 -8.66 64.10 -4.50
C PRO A 9 -8.94 62.85 -5.31
N ARG A 10 -7.85 62.27 -5.83
CA ARG A 10 -7.79 61.04 -6.58
C ARG A 10 -7.94 59.83 -5.60
N GLY A 11 -9.03 59.05 -5.74
CA GLY A 11 -9.23 57.82 -5.00
C GLY A 11 -8.23 56.73 -5.42
N SER A 12 -7.49 56.24 -4.46
CA SER A 12 -6.63 55.07 -4.62
C SER A 12 -7.46 53.80 -4.48
N SER A 13 -7.46 53.02 -5.54
CA SER A 13 -8.05 51.67 -5.59
C SER A 13 -7.27 50.68 -4.71
N PRO A 14 -7.93 49.89 -3.83
CA PRO A 14 -7.21 48.84 -3.13
C PRO A 14 -6.89 47.68 -4.08
N SER A 15 -5.61 47.34 -4.17
CA SER A 15 -5.12 46.22 -4.92
C SER A 15 -5.59 44.88 -4.31
N ASN A 16 -6.42 44.14 -5.03
CA ASN A 16 -6.77 42.76 -4.77
C ASN A 16 -5.52 41.84 -4.99
N ARG A 17 -4.67 41.75 -4.00
CA ARG A 17 -3.56 40.79 -3.96
C ARG A 17 -3.57 40.08 -2.61
N CYS A 18 -4.41 39.05 -2.46
CA CYS A 18 -4.20 37.93 -1.52
C CYS A 18 -5.31 36.89 -1.62
N ARG A 19 -5.46 36.20 -2.76
CA ARG A 19 -6.40 35.07 -2.87
C ARG A 19 -5.83 33.80 -3.51
N SER A 20 -4.59 33.76 -3.96
CA SER A 20 -4.04 32.56 -4.61
C SER A 20 -3.15 31.68 -3.72
N SER A 21 -2.65 32.22 -2.59
CA SER A 21 -1.78 31.43 -1.71
C SER A 21 -2.50 30.29 -0.97
N GLY A 22 -3.76 30.50 -0.58
CA GLY A 22 -4.51 29.47 0.17
C GLY A 22 -4.81 28.21 -0.63
N LEU A 23 -5.11 28.35 -1.91
CA LEU A 23 -5.42 27.21 -2.78
C LEU A 23 -4.18 26.33 -3.07
N ILE A 24 -3.00 26.94 -3.16
CA ILE A 24 -1.75 26.19 -3.40
C ILE A 24 -1.37 25.41 -2.13
N PHE A 25 -1.50 25.98 -0.96
CA PHE A 25 -1.21 25.28 0.31
C PHE A 25 -2.17 24.14 0.58
N THR A 26 -3.46 24.29 0.30
CA THR A 26 -4.45 23.21 0.47
C THR A 26 -4.21 22.06 -0.52
N SER A 27 -3.84 22.36 -1.76
CA SER A 27 -3.50 21.35 -2.76
C SER A 27 -2.22 20.57 -2.38
N LEU A 28 -1.21 21.26 -1.87
CA LEU A 28 0.06 20.60 -1.43
C LEU A 28 -0.18 19.69 -0.22
N TRP A 29 -1.01 20.10 0.73
CA TRP A 29 -1.41 19.31 1.90
C TRP A 29 -2.21 18.08 1.49
N LEU A 30 -3.14 18.20 0.52
CA LEU A 30 -3.92 17.08 0.01
C LEU A 30 -3.04 16.07 -0.71
N MET A 31 -2.07 16.53 -1.50
CA MET A 31 -1.08 15.66 -2.16
C MET A 31 -0.18 14.94 -1.15
N LEU A 32 0.23 15.60 -0.07
CA LEU A 32 1.05 15.00 0.98
C LEU A 32 0.28 13.93 1.77
N LEU A 33 -1.01 14.14 2.03
CA LEU A 33 -1.88 13.17 2.71
C LEU A 33 -2.15 11.93 1.85
N LEU A 34 -2.20 12.06 0.52
CA LEU A 34 -2.37 10.92 -0.39
C LEU A 34 -1.14 9.99 -0.42
N GLN A 35 0.04 10.48 -0.08
CA GLN A 35 1.28 9.68 -0.11
C GLN A 35 1.48 8.82 1.14
N LEU A 36 0.70 9.05 2.20
CA LEU A 36 0.80 8.29 3.46
C LEU A 36 -0.02 6.99 3.48
N ALA A 37 -0.72 6.65 2.38
CA ALA A 37 -1.70 5.56 2.35
C ALA A 37 -1.22 4.26 1.70
N THR A 38 0.09 4.07 1.45
CA THR A 38 0.60 2.87 0.75
C THR A 38 1.54 2.05 1.62
N GLU A 39 1.06 1.51 2.72
CA GLU A 39 1.73 0.39 3.38
C GLU A 39 1.14 -0.92 2.85
N THR A 40 1.82 -1.53 1.88
CA THR A 40 1.47 -2.85 1.35
C THR A 40 2.17 -3.92 2.19
N GLU A 41 1.41 -4.73 2.91
CA GLU A 41 1.95 -5.71 3.85
C GLU A 41 2.26 -7.08 3.23
N GLY A 42 1.71 -7.38 2.05
CA GLY A 42 2.03 -8.56 1.26
C GLY A 42 3.34 -8.40 0.48
N TYR A 43 3.83 -9.49 -0.12
CA TYR A 43 4.93 -9.38 -1.06
C TYR A 43 4.57 -9.96 -2.42
N ARG A 44 5.15 -9.37 -3.46
CA ARG A 44 5.10 -9.84 -4.84
C ARG A 44 6.51 -9.96 -5.39
N ALA A 45 6.75 -11.00 -6.15
CA ALA A 45 7.99 -11.19 -6.89
C ALA A 45 7.70 -11.80 -8.26
N ILE A 46 8.53 -11.51 -9.25
CA ILE A 46 8.44 -12.10 -10.58
C ILE A 46 9.70 -12.90 -10.82
N ILE A 47 9.52 -14.18 -11.19
CA ILE A 47 10.57 -14.99 -11.78
C ILE A 47 10.51 -14.76 -13.28
N PRO A 48 11.61 -14.31 -13.92
CA PRO A 48 11.65 -14.08 -15.35
C PRO A 48 11.53 -15.40 -16.11
N ILE A 49 11.33 -15.30 -17.42
CA ILE A 49 11.27 -16.42 -18.36
C ILE A 49 12.57 -17.24 -18.27
N ASP A 50 12.44 -18.54 -18.22
CA ASP A 50 13.57 -19.47 -18.37
C ASP A 50 13.93 -19.59 -19.85
N GLU A 51 15.09 -19.07 -20.24
CA GLU A 51 15.57 -19.11 -21.63
C GLU A 51 15.76 -20.53 -22.16
N ALA A 52 16.04 -21.49 -21.27
CA ALA A 52 16.18 -22.91 -21.65
C ALA A 52 14.83 -23.59 -21.88
N ASN A 53 13.75 -23.03 -21.32
CA ASN A 53 12.40 -23.60 -21.40
C ASN A 53 11.36 -22.50 -21.68
N PRO A 54 11.41 -21.83 -22.83
CA PRO A 54 10.52 -20.72 -23.14
C PRO A 54 9.05 -21.16 -23.11
N GLY A 55 8.19 -20.32 -22.52
CA GLY A 55 6.76 -20.58 -22.36
C GLY A 55 6.41 -21.65 -21.32
N LYS A 56 7.37 -22.12 -20.52
CA LYS A 56 7.13 -23.07 -19.42
C LYS A 56 7.47 -22.44 -18.08
N CYS A 57 6.59 -22.63 -17.10
CA CYS A 57 6.82 -22.19 -15.74
C CYS A 57 7.46 -23.29 -14.91
N ILE A 58 8.75 -23.18 -14.62
CA ILE A 58 9.46 -24.12 -13.76
C ILE A 58 9.74 -23.44 -12.42
N TYR A 59 9.20 -24.03 -11.35
CA TYR A 59 9.41 -23.54 -9.99
C TYR A 59 9.97 -24.66 -9.10
N ARG A 60 11.17 -24.46 -8.56
CA ARG A 60 11.89 -25.42 -7.72
C ARG A 60 12.08 -26.81 -8.37
N GLY A 61 12.15 -26.86 -9.69
CA GLY A 61 12.29 -28.09 -10.47
C GLY A 61 10.97 -28.71 -10.94
N ASP A 62 9.83 -28.21 -10.47
CA ASP A 62 8.52 -28.69 -10.87
C ASP A 62 7.93 -27.81 -11.98
N LEU A 63 7.29 -28.46 -12.96
CA LEU A 63 6.53 -27.78 -14.02
C LEU A 63 5.17 -27.37 -13.48
N LEU A 64 4.90 -26.06 -13.48
CA LEU A 64 3.59 -25.54 -13.10
C LEU A 64 2.66 -25.46 -14.31
N PRO A 65 1.36 -25.79 -14.14
CA PRO A 65 0.35 -25.51 -15.15
C PRO A 65 0.16 -23.98 -15.31
N GLU A 66 -0.22 -23.57 -16.52
CA GLU A 66 -0.57 -22.20 -16.82
C GLU A 66 -1.74 -21.69 -15.94
N GLY A 67 -1.67 -20.43 -15.53
CA GLY A 67 -2.66 -19.80 -14.66
C GLY A 67 -2.31 -19.89 -13.18
N ILE A 68 -3.34 -19.87 -12.33
CA ILE A 68 -3.20 -19.75 -10.88
C ILE A 68 -2.93 -21.11 -10.22
N ASN A 69 -1.83 -21.20 -9.48
CA ASN A 69 -1.41 -22.35 -8.69
C ASN A 69 -1.46 -21.96 -7.20
N ASN A 70 -2.39 -22.55 -6.47
CA ASN A 70 -2.57 -22.32 -5.02
C ASN A 70 -1.95 -23.47 -4.20
N GLY A 71 -1.85 -23.24 -2.87
CA GLY A 71 -1.41 -24.26 -1.92
C GLY A 71 0.10 -24.53 -1.93
N ILE A 72 0.88 -23.65 -2.52
CA ILE A 72 2.34 -23.77 -2.54
C ILE A 72 2.91 -23.34 -1.16
N PRO A 73 3.62 -24.24 -0.44
CA PRO A 73 4.27 -23.88 0.82
C PRO A 73 5.32 -22.77 0.62
N PRO A 74 5.44 -21.82 1.57
CA PRO A 74 4.84 -21.74 2.93
C PRO A 74 3.52 -20.96 3.04
N CYS A 75 2.74 -20.73 2.07
CA CYS A 75 1.53 -19.95 1.89
C CYS A 75 1.74 -18.92 0.79
N GLN A 76 1.75 -19.44 -0.42
CA GLN A 76 1.99 -18.66 -1.64
C GLN A 76 0.96 -19.02 -2.70
N ARG A 77 0.74 -18.06 -3.59
CA ARG A 77 0.07 -18.26 -4.86
C ARG A 77 1.08 -17.97 -5.97
N LEU A 78 1.19 -18.87 -6.92
CA LEU A 78 2.02 -18.70 -8.10
C LEU A 78 1.10 -18.57 -9.32
N THR A 79 1.32 -17.54 -10.12
CA THR A 79 0.63 -17.41 -11.42
C THR A 79 1.65 -17.65 -12.52
N CYS A 80 1.44 -18.73 -13.27
CA CYS A 80 2.20 -19.01 -14.47
C CYS A 80 1.61 -18.22 -15.64
N ASN A 81 2.36 -17.30 -16.20
CA ASN A 81 1.97 -16.51 -17.35
C ASN A 81 2.24 -17.27 -18.64
N ALA A 82 1.52 -16.94 -19.71
CA ALA A 82 1.67 -17.58 -21.03
C ALA A 82 3.08 -17.44 -21.64
N ASP A 83 3.85 -16.44 -21.22
CA ASP A 83 5.25 -16.24 -21.65
C ASP A 83 6.24 -17.12 -20.88
N GLY A 84 5.81 -17.84 -19.83
CA GLY A 84 6.65 -18.65 -18.96
C GLY A 84 7.20 -17.91 -17.73
N SER A 85 6.88 -16.64 -17.56
CA SER A 85 7.20 -15.92 -16.32
C SER A 85 6.27 -16.34 -15.19
N ILE A 86 6.74 -16.24 -13.93
CA ILE A 86 5.95 -16.65 -12.77
C ILE A 86 5.80 -15.44 -11.83
N LEU A 87 4.56 -15.05 -11.54
CA LEU A 87 4.25 -14.11 -10.48
C LEU A 87 4.08 -14.88 -9.17
N ILE A 88 4.84 -14.50 -8.15
CA ILE A 88 4.74 -15.03 -6.79
C ILE A 88 4.06 -14.00 -5.90
N GLU A 89 3.04 -14.44 -5.18
CA GLU A 89 2.37 -13.65 -4.15
C GLU A 89 2.40 -14.42 -2.83
N GLY A 90 2.65 -13.73 -1.72
CA GLY A 90 2.75 -14.39 -0.42
C GLY A 90 2.51 -13.44 0.75
N CYS A 91 2.49 -14.03 1.95
CA CYS A 91 2.31 -13.26 3.17
C CYS A 91 3.52 -12.38 3.44
N GLY A 92 3.27 -11.10 3.72
CA GLY A 92 4.26 -10.17 4.22
C GLY A 92 4.68 -10.47 5.65
N LYS A 93 5.65 -9.71 6.15
CA LYS A 93 6.10 -9.74 7.54
C LYS A 93 5.48 -8.57 8.29
N LEU A 94 4.45 -8.85 9.07
CA LEU A 94 3.81 -7.83 9.88
C LEU A 94 4.34 -7.92 11.33
N ARG A 95 4.83 -6.79 11.86
CA ARG A 95 5.19 -6.62 13.26
C ARG A 95 4.26 -5.59 13.89
N ILE A 96 3.72 -5.93 15.05
CA ILE A 96 2.85 -5.04 15.82
C ILE A 96 3.52 -4.82 17.17
N ASP A 97 3.72 -3.55 17.51
CA ASP A 97 4.35 -3.17 18.77
C ASP A 97 3.57 -3.70 19.97
N LYS A 98 4.31 -4.15 21.01
CA LYS A 98 3.76 -4.74 22.24
C LYS A 98 2.93 -6.01 22.03
N CYS A 99 3.05 -6.66 20.87
CA CYS A 99 2.43 -7.93 20.54
C CYS A 99 3.48 -9.04 20.36
N ASN A 100 3.04 -10.29 20.43
CA ASN A 100 3.86 -11.42 20.05
C ASN A 100 4.11 -11.45 18.52
N ARG A 101 4.81 -12.50 18.03
CA ARG A 101 5.13 -12.67 16.60
C ARG A 101 3.91 -12.90 15.70
N GLY A 102 2.75 -13.19 16.25
CA GLY A 102 1.57 -13.61 15.53
C GLY A 102 1.60 -15.11 15.15
N GLU A 103 0.45 -15.75 15.25
CA GLU A 103 0.25 -17.16 14.94
C GLU A 103 -0.75 -17.28 13.79
N ARG A 104 -0.49 -18.16 12.81
CA ARG A 104 -1.42 -18.41 11.71
C ARG A 104 -2.68 -19.10 12.22
N ILE A 105 -3.84 -18.54 11.89
CA ILE A 105 -5.14 -19.11 12.27
C ILE A 105 -5.50 -20.29 11.35
N TYR A 106 -5.22 -20.16 10.06
CA TYR A 106 -5.57 -21.14 9.04
C TYR A 106 -4.37 -21.56 8.18
N PRO A 107 -3.36 -22.25 8.72
CA PRO A 107 -2.12 -22.56 8.00
C PRO A 107 -2.32 -23.48 6.80
N SER A 108 -3.37 -24.29 6.76
CA SER A 108 -3.69 -25.22 5.66
C SER A 108 -4.61 -24.65 4.59
N LYS A 109 -5.13 -23.44 4.78
CA LYS A 109 -5.96 -22.80 3.75
C LYS A 109 -5.10 -22.25 2.61
N PRO A 110 -5.69 -22.06 1.41
CA PRO A 110 -4.99 -21.42 0.30
C PRO A 110 -4.69 -19.95 0.59
N PHE A 111 -3.75 -19.36 -0.16
CA PHE A 111 -3.53 -17.92 -0.18
C PHE A 111 -4.80 -17.21 -0.73
N PRO A 112 -5.28 -16.10 -0.12
CA PRO A 112 -4.64 -15.34 0.96
C PRO A 112 -5.06 -15.74 2.39
N GLU A 113 -5.98 -16.67 2.57
CA GLU A 113 -6.53 -16.99 3.91
C GLU A 113 -5.47 -17.54 4.87
N CYS A 114 -4.47 -18.26 4.37
CA CYS A 114 -3.36 -18.75 5.18
C CYS A 114 -2.44 -17.64 5.72
N CYS A 115 -2.60 -16.40 5.27
CA CYS A 115 -1.85 -15.24 5.78
C CYS A 115 -2.51 -14.57 7.01
N LEU A 116 -3.69 -15.04 7.43
CA LEU A 116 -4.38 -14.49 8.60
C LEU A 116 -3.64 -14.84 9.88
N LEU A 117 -3.17 -13.81 10.60
CA LEU A 117 -2.40 -13.92 11.83
C LEU A 117 -3.19 -13.41 13.01
N ARG A 118 -3.10 -14.12 14.15
CA ARG A 118 -3.61 -13.68 15.45
C ARG A 118 -2.43 -13.27 16.32
N TYR A 119 -2.48 -12.05 16.83
CA TYR A 119 -1.48 -11.47 17.72
C TYR A 119 -2.04 -11.37 19.13
N LYS A 120 -1.22 -11.77 20.12
CA LYS A 120 -1.47 -11.53 21.54
C LYS A 120 -0.70 -10.28 21.95
N CYS A 121 -1.41 -9.24 22.30
CA CYS A 121 -0.88 -7.92 22.66
C CYS A 121 -1.06 -7.64 24.16
N LYS A 122 -0.32 -6.67 24.72
CA LYS A 122 -0.48 -6.22 26.10
C LYS A 122 -0.91 -4.76 26.10
N ARG A 123 -1.95 -4.46 26.88
CA ARG A 123 -2.35 -3.08 27.19
C ARG A 123 -1.35 -2.43 28.15
N PRO A 124 -1.37 -1.09 28.34
CA PRO A 124 -0.54 -0.40 29.34
C PRO A 124 -0.76 -0.91 30.79
N ASP A 125 -1.96 -1.36 31.10
CA ASP A 125 -2.36 -1.98 32.38
C ASP A 125 -1.91 -3.44 32.54
N GLY A 126 -1.25 -4.02 31.51
CA GLY A 126 -0.76 -5.40 31.48
C GLY A 126 -1.80 -6.43 31.03
N VAL A 127 -3.05 -6.04 30.82
CA VAL A 127 -4.12 -6.96 30.40
C VAL A 127 -3.91 -7.40 28.94
N PRO A 128 -3.89 -8.72 28.65
CA PRO A 128 -3.73 -9.21 27.29
C PRO A 128 -5.02 -9.00 26.47
N PHE A 129 -4.84 -8.72 25.18
CA PHE A 129 -5.92 -8.71 24.20
C PHE A 129 -5.43 -9.30 22.88
N TYR A 130 -6.36 -9.66 21.98
CA TYR A 130 -6.03 -10.27 20.70
C TYR A 130 -6.47 -9.37 19.56
N ILE A 131 -5.66 -9.35 18.50
CA ILE A 131 -6.00 -8.70 17.22
C ILE A 131 -5.69 -9.67 16.09
N GLU A 132 -6.45 -9.58 15.01
CA GLU A 132 -6.24 -10.35 13.79
C GLU A 132 -5.89 -9.41 12.65
N ARG A 133 -4.90 -9.81 11.84
CA ARG A 133 -4.46 -9.08 10.65
C ARG A 133 -4.12 -10.06 9.55
N ASN A 134 -4.51 -9.72 8.34
CA ASN A 134 -4.12 -10.50 7.16
C ASN A 134 -2.84 -9.92 6.56
N ALA A 135 -1.76 -10.68 6.61
CA ALA A 135 -0.45 -10.28 6.09
C ALA A 135 -0.35 -10.40 4.56
N ALA A 136 -1.45 -10.71 3.85
CA ALA A 136 -1.54 -10.67 2.40
C ALA A 136 -2.15 -9.35 1.89
N GLU A 137 -2.64 -8.47 2.77
CA GLU A 137 -3.22 -7.19 2.37
C GLU A 137 -2.16 -6.37 1.64
N GLY A 138 -2.46 -5.98 0.39
CA GLY A 138 -1.54 -5.25 -0.50
C GLY A 138 -0.65 -6.12 -1.42
N ALA A 139 -0.83 -7.44 -1.42
CA ALA A 139 -0.16 -8.32 -2.40
C ALA A 139 -0.87 -8.31 -3.76
#